data_c388d097008374e53284fe3003e837e5
#
_entry.id   c388d097008374e53284fe3003e837e5
#
_cell.length_a   1.000
_cell.length_b   1.000
_cell.length_c   1.000
_cell.angle_alpha   90.00
_cell.angle_beta   90.00
_cell.angle_gamma   90.00
#
_symmetry.space_group_name_H-M   'P 1'
#
loop_
_entity.id
_entity.type
_entity.pdbx_description
1 polymer ?
#
loop_
_entity_poly.entity_id
_entity_poly.type
_entity_poly.pdbx_seq_one_letter_code
_entity_poly.pdbx_strand_id
1 'polypeptide(L)'
;MKKKVLSALLSVAMVATLLVGCGSKEAAAPEAAPAAEAEAPAAEAEEAEEAPAAEAEAPEAKEGGRVFGYTCMDGTNPFFVALEASIREVVEANGDTLISVDPGNDSNKQIDQVEDLISRGIDVMFVNPVDADGIITALDSLKAANIPMFGFDTQVGDMSYLVSYAGSDNYNAGKVCGEDLVKKCPDGGDILVLDSPTMQSVTDRTNGFLDAIEGKGFNIVGQQDCMGNLQLGNEKATDLLTAHPDVVAIFGGNDPTALGAFAACEAAGVSPYIYGVDGSPDIKAQLGKSCVEGTGAQSPMTIGKTIAETAYAWLNGETVEEFIPIETFLITADNVADYGTDGWQ
;
A
#
# COMPACT_ATOMS: atom_id res chain seq x y z
N MET A 1 28.87 19.55 -50.05
CA MET A 1 29.87 20.46 -49.47
C MET A 1 29.90 20.16 -47.98
N LYS A 2 30.80 19.26 -47.51
CA LYS A 2 32.13 19.53 -46.90
C LYS A 2 32.04 20.59 -45.79
N LYS A 3 32.22 20.19 -44.52
CA LYS A 3 33.41 20.09 -43.64
C LYS A 3 32.90 19.62 -42.26
N LYS A 4 33.26 18.53 -41.59
CA LYS A 4 34.52 18.10 -40.94
C LYS A 4 35.20 19.18 -40.08
N VAL A 5 35.39 18.83 -38.79
CA VAL A 5 36.55 18.98 -37.89
C VAL A 5 36.08 18.58 -36.47
N LEU A 6 36.49 17.52 -35.82
CA LEU A 6 37.73 16.90 -35.35
C LEU A 6 38.17 17.39 -33.94
N SER A 7 38.16 16.45 -33.02
CA SER A 7 39.08 16.13 -31.91
C SER A 7 39.41 17.14 -30.81
N ALA A 8 39.36 16.67 -29.57
CA ALA A 8 40.59 16.46 -28.76
C ALA A 8 40.30 15.66 -27.46
N LEU A 9 41.01 14.52 -27.37
CA LEU A 9 41.28 13.75 -26.15
C LEU A 9 42.23 14.56 -25.25
N LEU A 10 42.05 14.42 -23.94
CA LEU A 10 43.20 14.51 -23.00
C LEU A 10 43.04 13.53 -21.85
N SER A 11 43.86 12.51 -21.92
CA SER A 11 44.18 11.55 -20.86
C SER A 11 45.30 12.13 -19.98
N VAL A 12 45.22 11.99 -18.65
CA VAL A 12 46.41 11.99 -17.79
C VAL A 12 46.27 10.89 -16.74
N ALA A 13 47.33 10.12 -16.68
CA ALA A 13 47.50 8.89 -15.92
C ALA A 13 48.23 9.12 -14.58
N MET A 14 48.00 8.16 -13.69
CA MET A 14 48.91 7.58 -12.68
C MET A 14 49.73 8.50 -11.71
N VAL A 15 49.68 8.13 -10.42
CA VAL A 15 50.88 7.66 -9.68
C VAL A 15 50.43 6.75 -8.53
N ALA A 16 50.99 5.54 -8.54
CA ALA A 16 50.96 4.56 -7.42
C ALA A 16 52.22 4.82 -6.56
N THR A 17 52.09 4.65 -5.23
CA THR A 17 53.23 4.37 -4.37
C THR A 17 52.91 3.28 -3.38
N LEU A 18 53.56 2.15 -3.58
CA LEU A 18 53.74 1.05 -2.62
C LEU A 18 54.79 1.46 -1.59
N LEU A 19 54.61 1.10 -0.31
CA LEU A 19 55.70 0.77 0.59
C LEU A 19 55.26 -0.32 1.59
N VAL A 20 56.04 -1.36 1.57
CA VAL A 20 56.08 -2.60 2.33
C VAL A 20 56.66 -2.34 3.74
N GLY A 21 56.18 -3.06 4.75
CA GLY A 21 56.79 -3.13 6.06
C GLY A 21 56.27 -4.33 6.86
N CYS A 22 56.99 -5.44 6.76
CA CYS A 22 56.90 -6.65 7.60
C CYS A 22 57.22 -6.40 9.07
N GLY A 23 56.61 -7.17 9.98
CA GLY A 23 57.05 -7.31 11.36
C GLY A 23 56.15 -8.19 12.22
N SER A 24 56.43 -9.48 12.19
CA SER A 24 55.90 -10.49 13.11
C SER A 24 56.38 -10.27 14.55
N LYS A 25 55.51 -10.48 15.56
CA LYS A 25 55.88 -11.26 16.78
C LYS A 25 54.64 -11.63 17.58
N GLU A 26 54.61 -12.93 17.81
CA GLU A 26 53.83 -13.71 18.76
C GLU A 26 54.20 -13.35 20.22
N ALA A 27 53.19 -13.27 21.13
CA ALA A 27 53.33 -13.80 22.50
C ALA A 27 52.10 -13.57 23.36
N ALA A 28 51.59 -14.70 23.86
CA ALA A 28 51.11 -15.00 25.21
C ALA A 28 49.89 -14.29 25.79
N ALA A 29 48.89 -15.08 26.09
CA ALA A 29 47.85 -14.83 27.08
C ALA A 29 48.42 -14.87 28.50
N PRO A 30 47.83 -14.19 29.48
CA PRO A 30 47.62 -14.79 30.80
C PRO A 30 46.15 -14.76 31.27
N GLU A 31 45.75 -15.94 31.69
CA GLU A 31 45.16 -16.38 32.95
C GLU A 31 44.12 -15.51 33.68
N ALA A 32 43.01 -16.19 33.93
CA ALA A 32 41.86 -15.73 34.71
C ALA A 32 42.13 -15.62 36.22
N ALA A 33 41.50 -14.66 36.89
CA ALA A 33 41.14 -14.71 38.30
C ALA A 33 40.11 -13.59 38.65
N PRO A 34 39.41 -13.60 39.77
CA PRO A 34 38.05 -14.18 39.86
C PRO A 34 36.97 -13.10 40.08
N ALA A 35 35.70 -13.57 40.04
CA ALA A 35 34.50 -12.82 40.24
C ALA A 35 34.45 -12.07 41.58
N ALA A 36 34.01 -10.81 41.51
CA ALA A 36 33.43 -10.12 42.66
C ALA A 36 31.96 -9.85 42.35
N GLU A 37 31.09 -10.48 43.14
CA GLU A 37 29.69 -10.14 43.23
C GLU A 37 29.52 -8.69 43.67
N ALA A 38 28.78 -7.92 42.84
CA ALA A 38 28.22 -6.64 43.28
C ALA A 38 26.74 -6.72 43.10
N GLU A 39 26.04 -6.73 44.26
CA GLU A 39 24.59 -6.58 44.35
C GLU A 39 24.14 -5.31 43.61
N ALA A 40 23.20 -5.48 42.70
CA ALA A 40 22.45 -4.39 42.11
C ALA A 40 21.29 -4.01 43.06
N PRO A 41 21.11 -2.71 43.33
CA PRO A 41 19.89 -2.29 44.05
C PRO A 41 18.69 -2.40 43.09
N ALA A 42 17.58 -2.96 43.62
CA ALA A 42 16.28 -2.99 43.02
C ALA A 42 15.83 -1.54 42.69
N ALA A 43 15.65 -1.23 41.41
CA ALA A 43 14.94 -0.05 41.02
C ALA A 43 13.45 -0.37 41.06
N GLU A 44 12.72 0.34 41.90
CA GLU A 44 11.25 0.41 41.90
C GLU A 44 10.81 0.90 40.51
N ALA A 45 9.93 0.12 39.89
CA ALA A 45 9.22 0.56 38.71
C ALA A 45 8.21 1.63 39.14
N GLU A 46 8.47 2.89 38.82
CA GLU A 46 7.42 3.89 38.79
C GLU A 46 6.50 3.54 37.62
N GLU A 47 5.25 3.22 37.97
CA GLU A 47 4.14 3.19 37.02
C GLU A 47 4.06 4.59 36.37
N ALA A 48 4.39 4.66 35.08
CA ALA A 48 4.08 5.83 34.27
C ALA A 48 2.56 5.90 34.14
N GLU A 49 1.95 6.85 34.85
CA GLU A 49 0.57 7.25 34.67
C GLU A 49 0.41 7.69 33.20
N GLU A 50 -0.32 6.90 32.44
CA GLU A 50 -0.73 7.23 31.07
C GLU A 50 -1.54 8.53 31.14
N ALA A 51 -1.00 9.60 30.58
CA ALA A 51 -1.74 10.85 30.39
C ALA A 51 -2.94 10.55 29.49
N PRO A 52 -4.17 10.97 29.88
CA PRO A 52 -5.32 10.75 29.03
C PRO A 52 -5.08 11.44 27.68
N ALA A 53 -5.28 10.67 26.58
CA ALA A 53 -5.32 11.22 25.24
C ALA A 53 -6.33 12.39 25.24
N ALA A 54 -5.90 13.55 24.75
CA ALA A 54 -6.80 14.68 24.63
C ALA A 54 -7.93 14.29 23.66
N GLU A 55 -9.14 14.10 24.17
CA GLU A 55 -10.33 13.93 23.35
C GLU A 55 -10.44 15.14 22.42
N ALA A 56 -10.30 14.91 21.12
CA ALA A 56 -10.55 15.93 20.12
C ALA A 56 -12.06 16.23 20.17
N GLU A 57 -12.40 17.48 20.49
CA GLU A 57 -13.80 17.92 20.49
C GLU A 57 -14.30 18.02 19.03
N ALA A 58 -15.50 17.48 18.78
CA ALA A 58 -16.13 17.57 17.46
C ALA A 58 -16.40 19.05 17.10
N PRO A 59 -16.07 19.50 15.86
CA PRO A 59 -16.34 20.86 15.44
C PRO A 59 -17.84 21.16 15.40
N GLU A 60 -18.23 22.36 15.88
CA GLU A 60 -19.62 22.80 15.88
C GLU A 60 -20.21 22.89 14.46
N ALA A 61 -21.52 22.63 14.33
CA ALA A 61 -22.23 22.78 13.07
C ALA A 61 -22.20 24.24 12.58
N LYS A 62 -21.76 24.47 11.34
CA LYS A 62 -21.69 25.80 10.71
C LYS A 62 -22.98 26.12 9.95
N GLU A 63 -23.42 27.39 9.96
CA GLU A 63 -24.43 27.86 9.00
C GLU A 63 -23.84 27.84 7.59
N GLY A 64 -24.38 26.99 6.70
CA GLY A 64 -23.90 26.80 5.34
C GLY A 64 -23.31 25.41 5.02
N GLY A 65 -23.35 24.50 5.99
CA GLY A 65 -22.79 23.15 5.86
C GLY A 65 -21.29 23.09 6.17
N ARG A 66 -20.78 21.87 6.39
CA ARG A 66 -19.36 21.60 6.59
C ARG A 66 -18.65 21.39 5.26
N VAL A 67 -17.35 21.60 5.26
CA VAL A 67 -16.49 21.33 4.11
C VAL A 67 -15.53 20.19 4.47
N PHE A 68 -15.66 19.09 3.79
CA PHE A 68 -14.79 17.94 3.95
C PHE A 68 -13.68 17.96 2.90
N GLY A 69 -12.45 17.68 3.30
CA GLY A 69 -11.34 17.42 2.40
C GLY A 69 -11.21 15.91 2.12
N TYR A 70 -10.75 15.57 0.92
CA TYR A 70 -10.44 14.20 0.52
C TYR A 70 -9.13 14.19 -0.25
N THR A 71 -8.25 13.25 0.08
CA THR A 71 -7.07 12.89 -0.71
C THR A 71 -6.89 11.38 -0.74
N CYS A 72 -6.50 10.86 -1.90
CA CYS A 72 -6.07 9.48 -2.08
C CYS A 72 -4.73 9.45 -2.81
N MET A 73 -4.14 8.28 -3.00
CA MET A 73 -2.86 8.16 -3.70
C MET A 73 -2.96 8.45 -5.20
N ASP A 74 -4.04 8.02 -5.87
CA ASP A 74 -4.25 8.19 -7.31
C ASP A 74 -5.75 8.26 -7.63
N GLY A 75 -6.24 9.47 -7.90
CA GLY A 75 -7.65 9.73 -8.22
C GLY A 75 -8.08 9.18 -9.59
N THR A 76 -7.16 8.66 -10.39
CA THR A 76 -7.48 8.00 -11.67
C THR A 76 -7.68 6.49 -11.54
N ASN A 77 -7.25 5.91 -10.42
CA ASN A 77 -7.48 4.50 -10.12
C ASN A 77 -8.98 4.23 -9.89
N PRO A 78 -9.61 3.29 -10.64
CA PRO A 78 -11.04 3.00 -10.54
C PRO A 78 -11.52 2.64 -9.12
N PHE A 79 -10.65 2.07 -8.29
CA PHE A 79 -10.94 1.79 -6.88
C PHE A 79 -11.22 3.08 -6.10
N PHE A 80 -10.34 4.07 -6.20
CA PHE A 80 -10.52 5.35 -5.50
C PHE A 80 -11.62 6.21 -6.10
N VAL A 81 -11.90 6.08 -7.41
CA VAL A 81 -13.06 6.73 -8.03
C VAL A 81 -14.37 6.22 -7.41
N ALA A 82 -14.51 4.90 -7.22
CA ALA A 82 -15.69 4.30 -6.60
C ALA A 82 -15.80 4.66 -5.11
N LEU A 83 -14.69 4.62 -4.39
CA LEU A 83 -14.61 4.95 -2.97
C LEU A 83 -14.96 6.42 -2.71
N GLU A 84 -14.35 7.35 -3.47
CA GLU A 84 -14.64 8.77 -3.38
C GLU A 84 -16.11 9.08 -3.68
N ALA A 85 -16.68 8.46 -4.71
CA ALA A 85 -18.08 8.62 -5.04
C ALA A 85 -19.01 8.20 -3.89
N SER A 86 -18.67 7.13 -3.17
CA SER A 86 -19.42 6.65 -2.01
C SER A 86 -19.32 7.61 -0.81
N ILE A 87 -18.13 8.15 -0.51
CA ILE A 87 -17.96 9.20 0.51
C ILE A 87 -18.77 10.44 0.13
N ARG A 88 -18.67 10.87 -1.11
CA ARG A 88 -19.37 12.04 -1.65
C ARG A 88 -20.88 11.92 -1.51
N GLU A 89 -21.44 10.75 -1.82
CA GLU A 89 -22.88 10.48 -1.68
C GLU A 89 -23.32 10.71 -0.23
N VAL A 90 -22.60 10.23 0.77
CA VAL A 90 -22.93 10.44 2.18
C VAL A 90 -22.78 11.90 2.58
N VAL A 91 -21.69 12.57 2.18
CA VAL A 91 -21.41 13.97 2.52
C VAL A 91 -22.49 14.89 1.92
N GLU A 92 -22.79 14.75 0.64
CA GLU A 92 -23.77 15.59 -0.06
C GLU A 92 -25.22 15.32 0.42
N ALA A 93 -25.54 14.06 0.81
CA ALA A 93 -26.83 13.74 1.39
C ALA A 93 -27.08 14.44 2.75
N ASN A 94 -26.01 14.79 3.47
CA ASN A 94 -26.07 15.58 4.71
C ASN A 94 -26.09 17.11 4.45
N GLY A 95 -26.04 17.56 3.20
CA GLY A 95 -26.03 18.97 2.83
C GLY A 95 -24.65 19.64 2.93
N ASP A 96 -23.61 18.86 3.08
CA ASP A 96 -22.21 19.27 3.21
C ASP A 96 -21.48 19.19 1.85
N THR A 97 -20.22 19.62 1.79
CA THR A 97 -19.44 19.66 0.55
C THR A 97 -18.15 18.82 0.69
N LEU A 98 -17.83 18.00 -0.31
CA LEU A 98 -16.57 17.27 -0.41
C LEU A 98 -15.65 17.95 -1.44
N ILE A 99 -14.45 18.34 -1.03
CA ILE A 99 -13.40 18.85 -1.90
C ILE A 99 -12.34 17.76 -2.04
N SER A 100 -12.23 17.21 -3.25
CA SER A 100 -11.27 16.14 -3.56
C SER A 100 -10.05 16.72 -4.26
N VAL A 101 -8.86 16.20 -3.92
CA VAL A 101 -7.60 16.50 -4.57
C VAL A 101 -6.92 15.20 -4.99
N ASP A 102 -6.18 15.25 -6.11
CA ASP A 102 -5.47 14.11 -6.69
C ASP A 102 -3.96 14.40 -6.77
N PRO A 103 -3.13 13.74 -5.97
CA PRO A 103 -1.69 13.88 -6.04
C PRO A 103 -1.06 13.12 -7.22
N GLY A 104 -1.74 12.09 -7.75
CA GLY A 104 -1.22 11.28 -8.87
C GLY A 104 0.06 10.52 -8.49
N ASN A 105 0.06 9.86 -7.32
CA ASN A 105 1.20 9.12 -6.75
C ASN A 105 2.43 9.99 -6.40
N ASP A 106 2.26 11.31 -6.22
CA ASP A 106 3.33 12.21 -5.78
C ASP A 106 3.09 12.64 -4.33
N SER A 107 3.92 12.11 -3.42
CA SER A 107 3.83 12.37 -1.97
C SER A 107 4.02 13.85 -1.62
N ASN A 108 4.94 14.56 -2.28
CA ASN A 108 5.15 15.98 -2.03
C ASN A 108 3.94 16.81 -2.48
N LYS A 109 3.38 16.48 -3.65
CA LYS A 109 2.16 17.12 -4.15
C LYS A 109 0.99 16.85 -3.22
N GLN A 110 0.90 15.66 -2.62
CA GLN A 110 -0.14 15.35 -1.63
C GLN A 110 -0.05 16.27 -0.41
N ILE A 111 1.15 16.48 0.12
CA ILE A 111 1.39 17.40 1.25
C ILE A 111 0.95 18.82 0.90
N ASP A 112 1.41 19.35 -0.25
CA ASP A 112 1.05 20.70 -0.71
C ASP A 112 -0.47 20.87 -0.88
N GLN A 113 -1.15 19.83 -1.40
CA GLN A 113 -2.60 19.83 -1.58
C GLN A 113 -3.37 19.79 -0.25
N VAL A 114 -2.88 19.07 0.76
CA VAL A 114 -3.47 19.07 2.11
C VAL A 114 -3.33 20.46 2.75
N GLU A 115 -2.18 21.12 2.61
CA GLU A 115 -1.98 22.50 3.08
C GLU A 115 -2.94 23.49 2.39
N ASP A 116 -3.21 23.31 1.07
CA ASP A 116 -4.22 24.09 0.36
C ASP A 116 -5.62 23.85 0.92
N LEU A 117 -5.99 22.60 1.20
CA LEU A 117 -7.29 22.25 1.81
C LEU A 117 -7.45 22.89 3.20
N ILE A 118 -6.42 22.86 4.05
CA ILE A 118 -6.40 23.56 5.34
C ILE A 118 -6.65 25.05 5.14
N SER A 119 -5.93 25.67 4.21
CA SER A 119 -6.07 27.09 3.88
C SER A 119 -7.46 27.46 3.37
N ARG A 120 -8.16 26.52 2.74
CA ARG A 120 -9.56 26.65 2.26
C ARG A 120 -10.59 26.45 3.36
N GLY A 121 -10.14 26.10 4.57
CA GLY A 121 -10.98 26.01 5.76
C GLY A 121 -11.86 24.77 5.81
N ILE A 122 -11.32 23.62 5.44
CA ILE A 122 -12.00 22.32 5.65
C ILE A 122 -12.25 22.07 7.14
N ASP A 123 -13.33 21.35 7.44
CA ASP A 123 -13.73 20.99 8.80
C ASP A 123 -13.34 19.58 9.19
N VAL A 124 -13.20 18.69 8.22
CA VAL A 124 -12.87 17.26 8.39
C VAL A 124 -12.01 16.83 7.22
N MET A 125 -11.10 15.88 7.44
CA MET A 125 -10.23 15.32 6.39
C MET A 125 -10.41 13.81 6.25
N PHE A 126 -10.70 13.35 5.04
CA PHE A 126 -10.55 11.95 4.64
C PHE A 126 -9.19 11.76 3.97
N VAL A 127 -8.38 10.82 4.48
CA VAL A 127 -7.00 10.66 4.05
C VAL A 127 -6.65 9.20 3.72
N ASN A 128 -6.04 9.01 2.54
CA ASN A 128 -5.33 7.80 2.14
C ASN A 128 -3.96 8.24 1.61
N PRO A 129 -2.85 7.74 2.16
CA PRO A 129 -1.53 8.26 1.86
C PRO A 129 -0.94 7.68 0.57
N VAL A 130 -0.18 8.47 -0.18
CA VAL A 130 0.75 7.98 -1.22
C VAL A 130 1.90 7.22 -0.59
N ASP A 131 2.41 7.76 0.52
CA ASP A 131 3.49 7.16 1.32
C ASP A 131 3.11 7.30 2.80
N ALA A 132 3.10 6.18 3.52
CA ALA A 132 2.60 6.10 4.89
C ALA A 132 3.36 7.01 5.88
N ASP A 133 4.68 7.08 5.75
CA ASP A 133 5.53 7.91 6.60
C ASP A 133 5.62 9.35 6.07
N GLY A 134 5.66 9.50 4.74
CA GLY A 134 5.77 10.81 4.09
C GLY A 134 4.60 11.74 4.38
N ILE A 135 3.39 11.21 4.58
CA ILE A 135 2.18 12.01 4.86
C ILE A 135 2.19 12.65 6.26
N ILE A 136 3.01 12.17 7.20
CA ILE A 136 3.00 12.63 8.61
C ILE A 136 3.12 14.15 8.73
N THR A 137 3.93 14.79 7.89
CA THR A 137 4.05 16.27 7.89
C THR A 137 2.70 16.96 7.64
N ALA A 138 1.89 16.43 6.72
CA ALA A 138 0.57 16.98 6.44
C ALA A 138 -0.43 16.68 7.57
N LEU A 139 -0.31 15.49 8.22
CA LEU A 139 -1.13 15.14 9.39
C LEU A 139 -0.80 16.04 10.58
N ASP A 140 0.46 16.41 10.79
CA ASP A 140 0.86 17.42 11.79
C ASP A 140 0.18 18.77 11.56
N SER A 141 0.12 19.22 10.30
CA SER A 141 -0.54 20.47 9.94
C SER A 141 -2.05 20.42 10.18
N LEU A 142 -2.71 19.32 9.81
CA LEU A 142 -4.14 19.08 10.09
C LEU A 142 -4.41 19.07 11.60
N LYS A 143 -3.59 18.37 12.39
CA LYS A 143 -3.69 18.35 13.84
C LYS A 143 -3.49 19.73 14.47
N ALA A 144 -2.51 20.51 14.00
CA ALA A 144 -2.27 21.87 14.46
C ALA A 144 -3.45 22.80 14.13
N ALA A 145 -4.17 22.53 13.04
CA ALA A 145 -5.40 23.24 12.66
C ALA A 145 -6.66 22.72 13.37
N ASN A 146 -6.56 21.72 14.24
CA ASN A 146 -7.66 21.02 14.90
C ASN A 146 -8.69 20.43 13.90
N ILE A 147 -8.23 19.92 12.76
CA ILE A 147 -9.06 19.25 11.76
C ILE A 147 -9.02 17.73 12.04
N PRO A 148 -10.15 17.10 12.39
CA PRO A 148 -10.21 15.66 12.61
C PRO A 148 -9.98 14.91 11.31
N MET A 149 -9.27 13.78 11.42
CA MET A 149 -8.82 12.96 10.30
C MET A 149 -9.43 11.56 10.36
N PHE A 150 -9.96 11.09 9.23
CA PHE A 150 -10.52 9.76 9.06
C PHE A 150 -9.75 9.07 7.93
N GLY A 151 -9.09 7.95 8.27
CA GLY A 151 -8.31 7.19 7.31
C GLY A 151 -9.14 6.13 6.57
N PHE A 152 -8.73 5.79 5.38
CA PHE A 152 -9.35 4.72 4.62
C PHE A 152 -8.35 3.96 3.76
N ASP A 153 -8.62 2.68 3.48
CA ASP A 153 -7.91 1.77 2.58
C ASP A 153 -6.45 1.49 2.99
N THR A 154 -5.52 2.42 2.81
CA THR A 154 -4.12 2.28 3.21
C THR A 154 -3.85 3.08 4.49
N GLN A 155 -3.21 2.44 5.47
CA GLN A 155 -2.88 3.04 6.76
C GLN A 155 -1.79 4.11 6.61
N VAL A 156 -1.86 5.13 7.46
CA VAL A 156 -0.77 6.08 7.67
C VAL A 156 0.27 5.50 8.62
N GLY A 157 1.50 6.01 8.63
CA GLY A 157 2.60 5.48 9.45
C GLY A 157 2.38 5.58 10.97
N ASP A 158 1.56 6.52 11.41
CA ASP A 158 1.12 6.65 12.80
C ASP A 158 -0.41 6.80 12.87
N MET A 159 -1.10 5.72 13.22
CA MET A 159 -2.55 5.67 13.29
C MET A 159 -3.15 6.54 14.40
N SER A 160 -2.35 7.00 15.37
CA SER A 160 -2.83 7.89 16.45
C SER A 160 -3.26 9.29 15.98
N TYR A 161 -2.97 9.65 14.73
CA TYR A 161 -3.50 10.87 14.11
C TYR A 161 -4.98 10.75 13.74
N LEU A 162 -5.46 9.53 13.51
CA LEU A 162 -6.80 9.30 12.98
C LEU A 162 -7.82 9.11 14.11
N VAL A 163 -8.99 9.71 13.95
CA VAL A 163 -10.16 9.43 14.81
C VAL A 163 -10.67 8.02 14.57
N SER A 164 -10.69 7.60 13.31
CA SER A 164 -11.10 6.27 12.89
C SER A 164 -10.48 5.94 11.54
N TYR A 165 -10.40 4.65 11.25
CA TYR A 165 -9.92 4.11 9.98
C TYR A 165 -10.82 2.96 9.52
N ALA A 166 -11.21 2.95 8.24
CA ALA A 166 -11.89 1.82 7.62
C ALA A 166 -11.05 1.27 6.46
N GLY A 167 -10.75 -0.02 6.49
CA GLY A 167 -9.94 -0.65 5.47
C GLY A 167 -10.18 -2.14 5.35
N SER A 168 -9.79 -2.71 4.22
CA SER A 168 -9.90 -4.13 3.93
C SER A 168 -8.93 -4.95 4.77
N ASP A 169 -9.29 -6.19 5.06
CA ASP A 169 -8.33 -7.20 5.51
C ASP A 169 -7.40 -7.56 4.32
N ASN A 170 -6.40 -6.73 4.12
CA ASN A 170 -5.46 -6.83 3.00
C ASN A 170 -4.64 -8.12 3.07
N TYR A 171 -4.26 -8.56 4.28
CA TYR A 171 -3.57 -9.84 4.44
C TYR A 171 -4.43 -11.00 3.96
N ASN A 172 -5.71 -11.04 4.37
CA ASN A 172 -6.63 -12.08 3.90
C ASN A 172 -6.87 -12.01 2.39
N ALA A 173 -6.94 -10.83 1.79
CA ALA A 173 -7.12 -10.68 0.34
C ALA A 173 -6.00 -11.36 -0.45
N GLY A 174 -4.75 -11.19 -0.04
CA GLY A 174 -3.62 -11.91 -0.64
C GLY A 174 -3.62 -13.39 -0.31
N LYS A 175 -3.90 -13.74 0.94
CA LYS A 175 -3.91 -15.11 1.43
C LYS A 175 -4.89 -16.01 0.65
N VAL A 176 -6.11 -15.56 0.39
CA VAL A 176 -7.10 -16.35 -0.35
C VAL A 176 -6.68 -16.62 -1.80
N CYS A 177 -5.91 -15.70 -2.41
CA CYS A 177 -5.30 -15.91 -3.73
C CYS A 177 -4.22 -17.00 -3.69
N GLY A 178 -3.33 -16.95 -2.69
CA GLY A 178 -2.30 -17.98 -2.50
C GLY A 178 -2.87 -19.36 -2.19
N GLU A 179 -3.91 -19.44 -1.36
CA GLU A 179 -4.61 -20.68 -1.05
C GLU A 179 -5.28 -21.31 -2.29
N ASP A 180 -5.79 -20.50 -3.20
CA ASP A 180 -6.36 -20.99 -4.47
C ASP A 180 -5.25 -21.45 -5.42
N LEU A 181 -4.16 -20.70 -5.52
CA LEU A 181 -2.99 -21.11 -6.30
C LEU A 181 -2.45 -22.48 -5.86
N VAL A 182 -2.32 -22.74 -4.55
CA VAL A 182 -1.89 -24.03 -4.00
C VAL A 182 -2.83 -25.16 -4.43
N LYS A 183 -4.13 -24.93 -4.50
CA LYS A 183 -5.12 -25.92 -4.95
C LYS A 183 -4.98 -26.23 -6.45
N LYS A 184 -4.74 -25.18 -7.27
CA LYS A 184 -4.63 -25.28 -8.73
C LYS A 184 -3.28 -25.81 -9.19
N CYS A 185 -2.21 -25.50 -8.45
CA CYS A 185 -0.84 -25.89 -8.76
C CYS A 185 -0.18 -26.63 -7.57
N PRO A 186 -0.63 -27.86 -7.23
CA PRO A 186 -0.19 -28.58 -6.04
C PRO A 186 1.28 -29.01 -6.07
N ASP A 187 1.88 -29.05 -7.24
CA ASP A 187 3.30 -29.40 -7.42
C ASP A 187 4.24 -28.19 -7.22
N GLY A 188 3.67 -26.98 -7.03
CA GLY A 188 4.43 -25.73 -6.92
C GLY A 188 5.00 -25.28 -8.26
N GLY A 189 6.05 -24.47 -8.22
CA GLY A 189 6.76 -23.96 -9.39
C GLY A 189 7.30 -22.54 -9.19
N ASP A 190 7.91 -22.00 -10.23
CA ASP A 190 8.46 -20.63 -10.21
C ASP A 190 7.35 -19.60 -10.42
N ILE A 191 7.37 -18.54 -9.64
CA ILE A 191 6.35 -17.47 -9.67
C ILE A 191 6.98 -16.09 -9.72
N LEU A 192 6.19 -15.11 -10.18
CA LEU A 192 6.51 -13.68 -10.14
C LEU A 192 5.61 -12.97 -9.12
N VAL A 193 6.16 -11.94 -8.47
CA VAL A 193 5.44 -11.05 -7.59
C VAL A 193 5.62 -9.61 -8.08
N LEU A 194 4.52 -8.94 -8.33
CA LEU A 194 4.46 -7.54 -8.76
C LEU A 194 3.82 -6.74 -7.62
N ASP A 195 4.65 -6.16 -6.79
CA ASP A 195 4.26 -5.51 -5.53
C ASP A 195 4.32 -3.99 -5.58
N SER A 196 4.19 -3.36 -4.42
CA SER A 196 4.38 -1.93 -4.19
C SER A 196 4.76 -1.72 -2.73
N PRO A 197 6.05 -1.83 -2.37
CA PRO A 197 6.51 -1.92 -0.99
C PRO A 197 6.34 -0.63 -0.18
N THR A 198 6.07 0.50 -0.81
CA THR A 198 5.75 1.77 -0.13
C THR A 198 4.28 1.87 0.28
N MET A 199 3.43 0.95 -0.19
CA MET A 199 2.01 0.88 0.12
C MET A 199 1.75 -0.24 1.12
N GLN A 200 1.42 0.09 2.38
CA GLN A 200 1.20 -0.90 3.43
C GLN A 200 0.13 -1.94 3.05
N SER A 201 -0.97 -1.50 2.42
CA SER A 201 -2.03 -2.39 1.95
C SER A 201 -1.50 -3.47 0.98
N VAL A 202 -0.63 -3.09 0.04
CA VAL A 202 -0.02 -4.03 -0.93
C VAL A 202 1.00 -4.93 -0.24
N THR A 203 1.77 -4.40 0.72
CA THR A 203 2.70 -5.21 1.53
C THR A 203 1.95 -6.30 2.29
N ASP A 204 0.82 -5.97 2.92
CA ASP A 204 0.00 -6.94 3.65
C ASP A 204 -0.58 -8.00 2.73
N ARG A 205 -1.08 -7.64 1.53
CA ARG A 205 -1.54 -8.58 0.50
C ARG A 205 -0.44 -9.52 0.07
N THR A 206 0.74 -8.98 -0.21
CA THR A 206 1.91 -9.76 -0.61
C THR A 206 2.32 -10.74 0.51
N ASN A 207 2.36 -10.30 1.77
CA ASN A 207 2.66 -11.17 2.89
C ASN A 207 1.63 -12.30 3.02
N GLY A 208 0.33 -11.98 2.95
CA GLY A 208 -0.73 -12.99 3.01
C GLY A 208 -0.62 -14.04 1.90
N PHE A 209 -0.34 -13.59 0.67
CA PHE A 209 -0.12 -14.49 -0.47
C PHE A 209 1.11 -15.39 -0.26
N LEU A 210 2.24 -14.81 0.16
CA LEU A 210 3.48 -15.55 0.38
C LEU A 210 3.36 -16.57 1.52
N ASP A 211 2.72 -16.20 2.63
CA ASP A 211 2.49 -17.12 3.76
C ASP A 211 1.59 -18.30 3.35
N ALA A 212 0.60 -18.07 2.49
CA ALA A 212 -0.27 -19.15 2.00
C ALA A 212 0.46 -20.17 1.13
N ILE A 213 1.48 -19.74 0.39
CA ILE A 213 2.28 -20.62 -0.49
C ILE A 213 3.56 -21.13 0.18
N GLU A 214 3.90 -20.69 1.39
CA GLU A 214 5.11 -21.11 2.10
C GLU A 214 5.16 -22.63 2.27
N GLY A 215 6.30 -23.23 1.94
CA GLY A 215 6.50 -24.69 2.02
C GLY A 215 5.66 -25.52 1.05
N LYS A 216 5.00 -24.89 0.06
CA LYS A 216 4.18 -25.57 -0.96
C LYS A 216 4.89 -25.81 -2.30
N GLY A 217 6.21 -25.62 -2.34
CA GLY A 217 7.01 -25.88 -3.53
C GLY A 217 7.09 -24.72 -4.54
N PHE A 218 6.63 -23.53 -4.16
CA PHE A 218 6.76 -22.32 -4.97
C PHE A 218 8.08 -21.59 -4.71
N ASN A 219 8.69 -21.04 -5.77
CA ASN A 219 9.89 -20.22 -5.70
C ASN A 219 9.62 -18.84 -6.34
N ILE A 220 9.90 -17.76 -5.63
CA ILE A 220 9.81 -16.42 -6.18
C ILE A 220 11.08 -16.19 -7.00
N VAL A 221 10.96 -16.21 -8.34
CA VAL A 221 12.11 -15.99 -9.26
C VAL A 221 12.23 -14.55 -9.74
N GLY A 222 11.21 -13.72 -9.46
CA GLY A 222 11.23 -12.29 -9.76
C GLY A 222 10.21 -11.54 -8.92
N GLN A 223 10.64 -10.38 -8.37
CA GLN A 223 9.79 -9.46 -7.64
C GLN A 223 10.13 -8.04 -8.06
N GLN A 224 9.11 -7.22 -8.37
CA GLN A 224 9.29 -5.84 -8.86
C GLN A 224 8.23 -4.92 -8.29
N ASP A 225 8.66 -3.71 -7.94
CA ASP A 225 7.77 -2.60 -7.59
C ASP A 225 7.05 -2.07 -8.83
N CYS A 226 5.73 -2.09 -8.81
CA CYS A 226 4.86 -1.62 -9.87
C CYS A 226 4.01 -0.41 -9.47
N MET A 227 4.19 0.10 -8.24
CA MET A 227 3.47 1.27 -7.71
C MET A 227 1.94 1.18 -7.89
N GLY A 228 1.38 -0.05 -7.87
CA GLY A 228 -0.03 -0.31 -8.10
C GLY A 228 -0.55 0.08 -9.49
N ASN A 229 0.32 0.24 -10.48
CA ASN A 229 0.02 0.84 -11.78
C ASN A 229 0.02 -0.20 -12.91
N LEU A 230 -1.00 -0.14 -13.78
CA LEU A 230 -1.17 -1.05 -14.90
C LEU A 230 0.01 -1.02 -15.90
N GLN A 231 0.47 0.17 -16.26
CA GLN A 231 1.55 0.30 -17.25
C GLN A 231 2.87 -0.24 -16.69
N LEU A 232 3.21 0.09 -15.45
CA LEU A 232 4.40 -0.46 -14.79
C LEU A 232 4.27 -1.97 -14.61
N GLY A 233 3.08 -2.47 -14.25
CA GLY A 233 2.79 -3.91 -14.20
C GLY A 233 3.10 -4.61 -15.52
N ASN A 234 2.70 -4.02 -16.64
CA ASN A 234 3.01 -4.54 -17.98
C ASN A 234 4.52 -4.50 -18.30
N GLU A 235 5.18 -3.37 -18.05
CA GLU A 235 6.62 -3.21 -18.31
C GLU A 235 7.44 -4.21 -17.49
N LYS A 236 7.20 -4.29 -16.18
CA LYS A 236 7.92 -5.19 -15.27
C LYS A 236 7.64 -6.66 -15.55
N ALA A 237 6.38 -7.02 -15.82
CA ALA A 237 6.04 -8.39 -16.21
C ALA A 237 6.72 -8.79 -17.53
N THR A 238 6.79 -7.90 -18.52
CA THR A 238 7.49 -8.16 -19.78
C THR A 238 8.97 -8.47 -19.58
N ASP A 239 9.64 -7.69 -18.73
CA ASP A 239 11.06 -7.89 -18.41
C ASP A 239 11.27 -9.22 -17.68
N LEU A 240 10.42 -9.52 -16.67
CA LEU A 240 10.52 -10.75 -15.89
C LEU A 240 10.18 -12.00 -16.70
N LEU A 241 9.16 -11.96 -17.56
CA LEU A 241 8.81 -13.06 -18.46
C LEU A 241 9.90 -13.37 -19.50
N THR A 242 10.65 -12.36 -19.92
CA THR A 242 11.83 -12.56 -20.78
C THR A 242 12.91 -13.35 -20.06
N ALA A 243 13.11 -13.12 -18.76
CA ALA A 243 14.09 -13.83 -17.95
C ALA A 243 13.59 -15.21 -17.45
N HIS A 244 12.28 -15.33 -17.21
CA HIS A 244 11.63 -16.49 -16.62
C HIS A 244 10.36 -16.87 -17.39
N PRO A 245 10.48 -17.43 -18.62
CA PRO A 245 9.32 -17.69 -19.50
C PRO A 245 8.42 -18.84 -19.04
N ASP A 246 8.92 -19.69 -18.14
CA ASP A 246 8.25 -20.92 -17.70
C ASP A 246 7.57 -20.78 -16.31
N VAL A 247 7.35 -19.54 -15.84
CA VAL A 247 6.68 -19.31 -14.55
C VAL A 247 5.26 -19.86 -14.56
N VAL A 248 4.84 -20.45 -13.43
CA VAL A 248 3.53 -21.06 -13.29
C VAL A 248 2.47 -20.05 -12.82
N ALA A 249 2.88 -18.99 -12.12
CA ALA A 249 1.95 -17.97 -11.65
C ALA A 249 2.59 -16.57 -11.54
N ILE A 250 1.71 -15.55 -11.56
CA ILE A 250 2.05 -14.15 -11.28
C ILE A 250 1.04 -13.63 -10.26
N PHE A 251 1.52 -13.05 -9.17
CA PHE A 251 0.71 -12.30 -8.22
C PHE A 251 0.91 -10.81 -8.43
N GLY A 252 -0.15 -10.06 -8.73
CA GLY A 252 -0.18 -8.60 -8.74
C GLY A 252 -0.81 -8.09 -7.44
N GLY A 253 -0.13 -7.17 -6.75
CA GLY A 253 -0.58 -6.61 -5.49
C GLY A 253 -1.91 -5.84 -5.56
N ASN A 254 -2.34 -5.52 -6.79
CA ASN A 254 -3.68 -5.02 -7.10
C ASN A 254 -4.11 -5.42 -8.52
N ASP A 255 -5.38 -5.22 -8.85
CA ASP A 255 -5.95 -5.58 -10.15
C ASP A 255 -5.34 -4.80 -11.34
N PRO A 256 -5.08 -3.49 -11.26
CA PRO A 256 -4.37 -2.80 -12.34
C PRO A 256 -3.01 -3.43 -12.68
N THR A 257 -2.22 -3.76 -11.66
CA THR A 257 -0.92 -4.43 -11.84
C THR A 257 -1.08 -5.83 -12.47
N ALA A 258 -2.06 -6.62 -11.99
CA ALA A 258 -2.36 -7.94 -12.52
C ALA A 258 -2.84 -7.90 -13.98
N LEU A 259 -3.65 -6.92 -14.35
CA LEU A 259 -4.09 -6.68 -15.73
C LEU A 259 -2.92 -6.25 -16.64
N GLY A 260 -1.96 -5.48 -16.09
CA GLY A 260 -0.71 -5.18 -16.78
C GLY A 260 0.10 -6.44 -17.07
N ALA A 261 0.24 -7.33 -16.07
CA ALA A 261 0.89 -8.62 -16.23
C ALA A 261 0.16 -9.51 -17.25
N PHE A 262 -1.17 -9.53 -17.21
CA PHE A 262 -1.98 -10.26 -18.19
C PHE A 262 -1.68 -9.81 -19.63
N ALA A 263 -1.65 -8.50 -19.88
CA ALA A 263 -1.31 -7.97 -21.20
C ALA A 263 0.13 -8.36 -21.65
N ALA A 264 1.09 -8.41 -20.73
CA ALA A 264 2.44 -8.90 -21.00
C ALA A 264 2.46 -10.39 -21.37
N CYS A 265 1.67 -11.22 -20.66
CA CYS A 265 1.54 -12.64 -20.94
C CYS A 265 0.91 -12.90 -22.32
N GLU A 266 -0.13 -12.15 -22.68
CA GLU A 266 -0.73 -12.22 -24.04
C GLU A 266 0.30 -11.91 -25.12
N ALA A 267 1.09 -10.84 -24.94
CA ALA A 267 2.14 -10.43 -25.88
C ALA A 267 3.26 -11.48 -25.99
N ALA A 268 3.62 -12.13 -24.90
CA ALA A 268 4.63 -13.20 -24.84
C ALA A 268 4.08 -14.56 -25.31
N GLY A 269 2.77 -14.75 -25.41
CA GLY A 269 2.13 -16.03 -25.77
C GLY A 269 2.24 -17.08 -24.68
N VAL A 270 2.29 -16.67 -23.39
CA VAL A 270 2.34 -17.55 -22.22
C VAL A 270 1.07 -17.39 -21.39
N SER A 271 0.75 -18.39 -20.54
CA SER A 271 -0.50 -18.42 -19.80
C SER A 271 -0.28 -18.94 -18.36
N PRO A 272 0.52 -18.25 -17.53
CA PRO A 272 0.63 -18.57 -16.11
C PRO A 272 -0.68 -18.21 -15.39
N TYR A 273 -0.95 -18.79 -14.22
CA TYR A 273 -2.05 -18.37 -13.36
C TYR A 273 -1.82 -16.94 -12.86
N ILE A 274 -2.75 -16.03 -13.10
CA ILE A 274 -2.65 -14.63 -12.66
C ILE A 274 -3.68 -14.34 -11.57
N TYR A 275 -3.19 -13.78 -10.47
CA TYR A 275 -4.03 -13.30 -9.37
C TYR A 275 -3.82 -11.80 -9.17
N GLY A 276 -4.90 -11.09 -8.88
CA GLY A 276 -4.92 -9.70 -8.47
C GLY A 276 -5.58 -9.53 -7.10
N VAL A 277 -5.71 -8.28 -6.67
CA VAL A 277 -6.52 -7.88 -5.52
C VAL A 277 -7.27 -6.62 -5.92
N ASP A 278 -8.52 -6.52 -5.60
CA ASP A 278 -9.51 -5.43 -5.54
C ASP A 278 -10.91 -5.94 -5.89
N GLY A 279 -11.06 -6.90 -6.81
CA GLY A 279 -12.35 -7.32 -7.34
C GLY A 279 -12.91 -6.33 -8.37
N SER A 280 -12.05 -5.67 -9.12
CA SER A 280 -12.47 -4.64 -10.10
C SER A 280 -13.32 -5.22 -11.24
N PRO A 281 -14.19 -4.41 -11.87
CA PRO A 281 -14.94 -4.85 -13.04
C PRO A 281 -14.05 -5.40 -14.16
N ASP A 282 -12.91 -4.76 -14.41
CA ASP A 282 -12.01 -5.12 -15.51
C ASP A 282 -11.37 -6.49 -15.30
N ILE A 283 -10.91 -6.83 -14.08
CA ILE A 283 -10.34 -8.14 -13.81
C ILE A 283 -11.44 -9.22 -13.77
N LYS A 284 -12.60 -8.91 -13.19
CA LYS A 284 -13.75 -9.83 -13.19
C LYS A 284 -14.20 -10.20 -14.61
N ALA A 285 -14.06 -9.28 -15.55
CA ALA A 285 -14.37 -9.54 -16.96
C ALA A 285 -13.42 -10.56 -17.62
N GLN A 286 -12.24 -10.81 -17.05
CA GLN A 286 -11.24 -11.79 -17.52
C GLN A 286 -11.43 -13.19 -16.94
N LEU A 287 -12.09 -13.31 -15.78
CA LEU A 287 -12.26 -14.58 -15.08
C LEU A 287 -13.00 -15.62 -15.96
N GLY A 288 -12.42 -16.80 -16.05
CA GLY A 288 -12.94 -17.91 -16.88
C GLY A 288 -12.79 -17.71 -18.40
N LYS A 289 -12.13 -16.66 -18.87
CA LYS A 289 -11.89 -16.35 -20.28
C LYS A 289 -10.42 -16.24 -20.66
N SER A 290 -9.55 -16.10 -19.68
CA SER A 290 -8.11 -15.91 -19.86
C SER A 290 -7.34 -16.69 -18.80
N CYS A 291 -6.04 -16.42 -18.64
CA CYS A 291 -5.21 -16.96 -17.56
C CYS A 291 -5.35 -16.19 -16.22
N VAL A 292 -6.23 -15.22 -16.14
CA VAL A 292 -6.59 -14.57 -14.87
C VAL A 292 -7.51 -15.50 -14.09
N GLU A 293 -7.04 -15.99 -12.94
CA GLU A 293 -7.70 -17.02 -12.16
C GLU A 293 -8.55 -16.49 -11.02
N GLY A 294 -8.12 -15.38 -10.41
CA GLY A 294 -8.85 -14.82 -9.28
C GLY A 294 -8.38 -13.43 -8.88
N THR A 295 -9.19 -12.81 -8.04
CA THR A 295 -8.88 -11.55 -7.38
C THR A 295 -9.38 -11.59 -5.94
N GLY A 296 -8.52 -11.18 -5.00
CA GLY A 296 -8.90 -10.96 -3.60
C GLY A 296 -9.75 -9.70 -3.49
N ALA A 297 -11.07 -9.86 -3.48
CA ALA A 297 -11.99 -8.75 -3.62
C ALA A 297 -12.05 -7.87 -2.38
N GLN A 298 -12.01 -6.57 -2.60
CA GLN A 298 -12.32 -5.49 -1.66
C GLN A 298 -13.70 -4.91 -1.97
N SER A 299 -14.22 -4.08 -1.07
CA SER A 299 -15.50 -3.38 -1.25
C SER A 299 -15.31 -1.86 -1.10
N PRO A 300 -14.80 -1.15 -2.13
CA PRO A 300 -14.49 0.29 -2.03
C PRO A 300 -15.71 1.13 -1.67
N MET A 301 -16.89 0.78 -2.17
CA MET A 301 -18.12 1.49 -1.83
C MET A 301 -18.49 1.31 -0.37
N THR A 302 -18.30 0.12 0.20
CA THR A 302 -18.55 -0.13 1.62
C THR A 302 -17.53 0.59 2.48
N ILE A 303 -16.24 0.61 2.11
CA ILE A 303 -15.20 1.37 2.80
C ILE A 303 -15.57 2.85 2.85
N GLY A 304 -15.86 3.45 1.69
CA GLY A 304 -16.18 4.88 1.60
C GLY A 304 -17.44 5.26 2.38
N LYS A 305 -18.49 4.49 2.27
CA LYS A 305 -19.73 4.70 3.02
C LYS A 305 -19.48 4.59 4.53
N THR A 306 -18.80 3.52 4.97
CA THR A 306 -18.53 3.27 6.39
C THR A 306 -17.73 4.39 7.01
N ILE A 307 -16.63 4.83 6.38
CA ILE A 307 -15.80 5.89 6.98
C ILE A 307 -16.50 7.25 7.00
N ALA A 308 -17.31 7.54 5.97
CA ALA A 308 -18.11 8.76 5.96
C ALA A 308 -19.20 8.75 7.03
N GLU A 309 -19.97 7.66 7.17
CA GLU A 309 -20.98 7.51 8.24
C GLU A 309 -20.33 7.58 9.63
N THR A 310 -19.14 6.99 9.80
CA THR A 310 -18.35 7.06 11.05
C THR A 310 -17.95 8.50 11.37
N ALA A 311 -17.53 9.28 10.37
CA ALA A 311 -17.21 10.69 10.57
C ALA A 311 -18.43 11.47 11.08
N TYR A 312 -19.62 11.21 10.54
CA TYR A 312 -20.85 11.84 11.02
C TYR A 312 -21.26 11.37 12.40
N ALA A 313 -21.12 10.09 12.73
CA ALA A 313 -21.38 9.58 14.09
C ALA A 313 -20.50 10.32 15.11
N TRP A 314 -19.20 10.45 14.81
CA TRP A 314 -18.27 11.18 15.67
C TRP A 314 -18.61 12.68 15.78
N LEU A 315 -18.95 13.33 14.67
CA LEU A 315 -19.37 14.74 14.65
C LEU A 315 -20.66 14.99 15.46
N ASN A 316 -21.48 13.96 15.64
CA ASN A 316 -22.68 13.98 16.47
C ASN A 316 -22.39 13.67 17.96
N GLY A 317 -21.11 13.45 18.32
CA GLY A 317 -20.67 13.16 19.69
C GLY A 317 -20.79 11.68 20.08
N GLU A 318 -20.91 10.76 19.10
CA GLU A 318 -20.92 9.33 19.34
C GLU A 318 -19.47 8.80 19.45
N THR A 319 -19.26 7.79 20.29
CA THR A 319 -17.99 7.07 20.34
C THR A 319 -17.90 6.17 19.10
N VAL A 320 -16.79 6.23 18.37
CA VAL A 320 -16.54 5.42 17.18
C VAL A 320 -15.37 4.45 17.42
N GLU A 321 -15.33 3.38 16.64
CA GLU A 321 -14.22 2.44 16.67
C GLU A 321 -13.01 3.04 15.94
N GLU A 322 -11.81 2.86 16.50
CA GLU A 322 -10.57 3.35 15.88
C GLU A 322 -10.23 2.62 14.59
N PHE A 323 -10.58 1.32 14.50
CA PHE A 323 -10.33 0.46 13.33
C PHE A 323 -11.57 -0.33 12.95
N ILE A 324 -12.05 -0.17 11.73
CA ILE A 324 -13.22 -0.85 11.18
C ILE A 324 -12.77 -1.76 10.02
N PRO A 325 -12.61 -3.08 10.28
CA PRO A 325 -12.21 -4.01 9.22
C PRO A 325 -13.35 -4.28 8.26
N ILE A 326 -13.06 -4.22 6.96
CA ILE A 326 -13.97 -4.61 5.88
C ILE A 326 -13.51 -5.97 5.33
N GLU A 327 -14.41 -6.95 5.33
CA GLU A 327 -14.12 -8.31 4.87
C GLU A 327 -13.64 -8.33 3.41
N THR A 328 -12.70 -9.24 3.14
CA THR A 328 -12.21 -9.56 1.80
C THR A 328 -12.44 -11.03 1.49
N PHE A 329 -12.61 -11.36 0.22
CA PHE A 329 -12.91 -12.72 -0.22
C PHE A 329 -12.41 -12.93 -1.65
N LEU A 330 -12.29 -14.20 -2.06
CA LEU A 330 -11.82 -14.53 -3.40
C LEU A 330 -12.96 -14.54 -4.41
N ILE A 331 -12.81 -13.83 -5.53
CA ILE A 331 -13.63 -13.96 -6.73
C ILE A 331 -12.85 -14.71 -7.79
N THR A 332 -13.45 -15.77 -8.33
CA THR A 332 -12.92 -16.61 -9.41
C THR A 332 -14.00 -16.81 -10.49
N ALA A 333 -13.68 -17.58 -11.53
CA ALA A 333 -14.67 -17.98 -12.55
C ALA A 333 -15.89 -18.70 -11.95
N ASP A 334 -15.73 -19.37 -10.80
CA ASP A 334 -16.77 -20.19 -10.20
C ASP A 334 -17.89 -19.36 -9.53
N ASN A 335 -17.54 -18.15 -9.04
CA ASN A 335 -18.46 -17.31 -8.27
C ASN A 335 -18.63 -15.89 -8.82
N VAL A 336 -17.93 -15.51 -9.89
CA VAL A 336 -18.01 -14.15 -10.45
C VAL A 336 -19.45 -13.75 -10.88
N ALA A 337 -20.26 -14.72 -11.21
CA ALA A 337 -21.68 -14.49 -11.59
C ALA A 337 -22.50 -13.90 -10.44
N ASP A 338 -22.12 -14.16 -9.19
CA ASP A 338 -22.81 -13.64 -8.00
C ASP A 338 -22.48 -12.15 -7.74
N TYR A 339 -21.36 -11.68 -8.24
CA TYR A 339 -20.85 -10.31 -8.03
C TYR A 339 -21.00 -9.40 -9.26
N GLY A 340 -21.28 -9.98 -10.44
CA GLY A 340 -21.31 -9.23 -11.71
C GLY A 340 -19.93 -8.79 -12.19
N THR A 341 -19.84 -8.34 -13.44
CA THR A 341 -18.60 -7.90 -14.09
C THR A 341 -18.62 -6.42 -14.50
N ASP A 342 -19.66 -5.68 -14.15
CA ASP A 342 -19.92 -4.30 -14.59
C ASP A 342 -19.97 -3.27 -13.45
N GLY A 343 -19.69 -3.70 -12.22
CA GLY A 343 -19.68 -2.85 -11.03
C GLY A 343 -18.73 -3.40 -9.96
N TRP A 344 -18.63 -2.68 -8.84
CA TRP A 344 -17.94 -3.09 -7.62
C TRP A 344 -18.91 -3.90 -6.72
N GLN A 345 -18.34 -4.69 -5.81
CA GLN A 345 -19.07 -5.46 -4.79
C GLN A 345 -19.07 -4.78 -3.44
#